data_b969ef052dfbe391416178591dd4f114
#
_entry.id   b969ef052dfbe391416178591dd4f114
#
_cell.length_a   1.000
_cell.length_b   1.000
_cell.length_c   1.000
_cell.angle_alpha   90.00
_cell.angle_beta   90.00
_cell.angle_gamma   90.00
#
_symmetry.space_group_name_H-M   'P 1'
#
loop_
_entity.id
_entity.type
_entity.pdbx_description
1 polymer ?
#
loop_
_entity_poly.entity_id
_entity_poly.type
_entity_poly.pdbx_seq_one_letter_code
_entity_poly.pdbx_strand_id
1 'polypeptide(L)'
;MKIMINFCFKIFADTAEAGRAADILVRELNDRAAAVRTETREGADIALLTDPAICRDGYRIEDDFKSTSLIASGIRGHIFAIGMLLRKLEKDGCGVRLGDIAGSYAPDKRIRGHQIGYRTTPNTYDAWSYEDYRRYYLDMMFFGVNTVEHIPYEKGVSNRNSLMQYDEEEFLVEAARIADEYDLDVSVWHPNNDGETVSEAAERRGKLYERVPRLDVVFPPGGDPGEFEAEEFIERCRAISNELKRSHPNAEMWPSAQQPHSIPAWGEDLIKELEKLPDEIDGIITGPNRAFEIDELRRRLPAKYPIRLYPDITHNVRCEYPVHFDRDDWHFALATGLSRECTNPRPREYRRIHRLTRRYVVGSVSYSEGVNDDVNKFVWSDMDYFPDCDLRTTLLDYSRLFFFGAPADTIADGILALELNWQCDPAENPTIDSTLETFERLRREYPFLNENWRFLQLLMRAECDKLLRSRRLFELELIRSARRAAFDGELE
;
A
#
# COMPACT_ATOMS: atom_id res chain seq x y z
N MET A 1 -1.39 -24.44 -19.58
CA MET A 1 -0.70 -24.68 -18.32
C MET A 1 0.60 -25.38 -18.62
N LYS A 2 1.72 -24.69 -18.39
CA LYS A 2 3.07 -25.17 -18.72
C LYS A 2 3.73 -25.69 -17.43
N ILE A 3 4.13 -26.95 -17.44
CA ILE A 3 4.98 -27.51 -16.37
C ILE A 3 6.41 -27.25 -16.81
N MET A 4 7.09 -26.34 -16.14
CA MET A 4 8.51 -26.07 -16.36
C MET A 4 9.32 -26.90 -15.37
N ILE A 5 9.79 -28.05 -15.82
CA ILE A 5 10.77 -28.85 -15.06
C ILE A 5 12.15 -28.40 -15.53
N ASN A 6 12.55 -27.19 -15.10
CA ASN A 6 13.91 -26.72 -15.38
C ASN A 6 14.74 -26.78 -14.10
N PHE A 7 15.88 -27.45 -14.18
CA PHE A 7 16.87 -27.44 -13.13
C PHE A 7 17.56 -26.07 -12.99
N CYS A 8 17.52 -25.24 -14.05
CA CYS A 8 18.08 -23.90 -14.03
C CYS A 8 17.47 -23.06 -15.19
N PHE A 9 16.79 -21.98 -14.87
CA PHE A 9 16.26 -21.03 -15.86
C PHE A 9 17.37 -20.20 -16.48
N LYS A 10 17.39 -20.10 -17.81
CA LYS A 10 18.28 -19.21 -18.56
C LYS A 10 17.52 -17.94 -18.94
N ILE A 11 18.01 -16.78 -18.50
CA ILE A 11 17.35 -15.49 -18.65
C ILE A 11 18.18 -14.60 -19.54
N PHE A 12 17.58 -14.18 -20.67
CA PHE A 12 18.14 -13.25 -21.64
C PHE A 12 17.54 -11.85 -21.47
N ALA A 13 18.30 -10.81 -21.82
CA ALA A 13 17.80 -9.44 -21.94
C ALA A 13 18.45 -8.75 -23.13
N ASP A 14 17.67 -7.98 -23.90
CA ASP A 14 18.10 -7.36 -25.15
C ASP A 14 18.79 -6.00 -24.99
N THR A 15 18.59 -5.32 -23.83
CA THR A 15 19.17 -4.00 -23.54
C THR A 15 19.80 -3.99 -22.13
N ALA A 16 20.63 -3.00 -21.83
CA ALA A 16 21.23 -2.82 -20.51
C ALA A 16 20.15 -2.58 -19.44
N GLU A 17 19.08 -1.87 -19.76
CA GLU A 17 17.96 -1.60 -18.85
C GLU A 17 17.14 -2.86 -18.57
N ALA A 18 16.76 -3.61 -19.61
CA ALA A 18 16.16 -4.93 -19.45
C ALA A 18 17.10 -5.90 -18.70
N GLY A 19 18.42 -5.73 -18.84
CA GLY A 19 19.45 -6.45 -18.09
C GLY A 19 19.34 -6.23 -16.58
N ARG A 20 19.14 -5.00 -16.12
CA ARG A 20 18.92 -4.71 -14.68
C ARG A 20 17.65 -5.40 -14.16
N ALA A 21 16.57 -5.37 -14.94
CA ALA A 21 15.35 -6.09 -14.57
C ALA A 21 15.55 -7.62 -14.56
N ALA A 22 16.33 -8.16 -15.51
CA ALA A 22 16.65 -9.58 -15.54
C ALA A 22 17.52 -10.02 -14.34
N ASP A 23 18.38 -9.16 -13.81
CA ASP A 23 19.12 -9.44 -12.57
C ASP A 23 18.20 -9.51 -11.35
N ILE A 24 17.14 -8.68 -11.31
CA ILE A 24 16.07 -8.80 -10.31
C ILE A 24 15.38 -10.17 -10.47
N LEU A 25 14.98 -10.55 -11.69
CA LEU A 25 14.31 -11.82 -11.91
C LEU A 25 15.19 -13.04 -11.53
N VAL A 26 16.49 -13.01 -11.84
CA VAL A 26 17.44 -14.06 -11.43
C VAL A 26 17.46 -14.21 -9.92
N ARG A 27 17.56 -13.12 -9.19
CA ARG A 27 17.55 -13.13 -7.71
C ARG A 27 16.24 -13.73 -7.19
N GLU A 28 15.10 -13.23 -7.66
CA GLU A 28 13.77 -13.70 -7.21
C GLU A 28 13.53 -15.18 -7.55
N LEU A 29 14.01 -15.65 -8.69
CA LEU A 29 13.87 -17.06 -9.05
C LEU A 29 14.81 -17.96 -8.23
N ASN A 30 16.02 -17.51 -7.89
CA ASN A 30 16.95 -18.32 -7.10
C ASN A 30 16.42 -18.66 -5.70
N ASP A 31 15.47 -17.89 -5.18
CA ASP A 31 14.73 -18.21 -3.95
C ASP A 31 13.67 -19.32 -4.17
N ARG A 32 13.37 -19.69 -5.41
CA ARG A 32 12.29 -20.63 -5.80
C ARG A 32 12.79 -21.80 -6.65
N ALA A 33 13.71 -21.50 -7.57
CA ALA A 33 14.33 -22.42 -8.50
C ALA A 33 15.64 -21.81 -9.00
N ALA A 34 16.61 -22.60 -9.43
CA ALA A 34 17.87 -22.05 -9.95
C ALA A 34 17.63 -21.18 -11.21
N ALA A 35 18.34 -20.08 -11.31
CA ALA A 35 18.28 -19.17 -12.46
C ALA A 35 19.63 -18.51 -12.73
N VAL A 36 19.97 -18.31 -14.01
CA VAL A 36 21.22 -17.67 -14.46
C VAL A 36 20.97 -16.78 -15.68
N ARG A 37 21.83 -15.77 -15.85
CA ARG A 37 21.85 -14.97 -17.07
C ARG A 37 22.45 -15.74 -18.23
N THR A 38 21.97 -15.44 -19.45
CA THR A 38 22.57 -15.87 -20.71
C THR A 38 22.75 -14.68 -21.64
N GLU A 39 23.78 -14.73 -22.49
CA GLU A 39 24.07 -13.68 -23.48
C GLU A 39 23.28 -13.86 -24.78
N THR A 40 22.73 -15.06 -25.02
CA THR A 40 22.02 -15.37 -26.26
C THR A 40 20.55 -15.62 -26.00
N ARG A 41 19.70 -15.12 -26.88
CA ARG A 41 18.25 -15.39 -26.87
C ARG A 41 17.94 -16.85 -27.22
N GLU A 42 18.77 -17.46 -28.07
CA GLU A 42 18.61 -18.86 -28.45
C GLU A 42 18.84 -19.78 -27.23
N GLY A 43 17.83 -20.58 -26.88
CA GLY A 43 17.85 -21.47 -25.71
C GLY A 43 17.62 -20.76 -24.37
N ALA A 44 17.22 -19.49 -24.37
CA ALA A 44 16.72 -18.84 -23.17
C ALA A 44 15.31 -19.33 -22.84
N ASP A 45 15.06 -19.61 -21.57
CA ASP A 45 13.73 -19.99 -21.06
C ASP A 45 12.84 -18.76 -20.86
N ILE A 46 13.45 -17.63 -20.43
CA ILE A 46 12.79 -16.34 -20.25
C ILE A 46 13.61 -15.26 -20.96
N ALA A 47 12.95 -14.41 -21.75
CA ALA A 47 13.56 -13.29 -22.42
C ALA A 47 12.89 -11.97 -22.00
N LEU A 48 13.67 -10.99 -21.56
CA LEU A 48 13.23 -9.63 -21.35
C LEU A 48 13.55 -8.82 -22.60
N LEU A 49 12.51 -8.30 -23.28
CA LEU A 49 12.62 -7.62 -24.55
C LEU A 49 12.06 -6.21 -24.47
N THR A 50 12.70 -5.27 -25.16
CA THR A 50 12.31 -3.86 -25.14
C THR A 50 11.45 -3.52 -26.36
N ASP A 51 10.25 -2.95 -26.12
CA ASP A 51 9.36 -2.42 -27.16
C ASP A 51 8.89 -1.00 -26.76
N PRO A 52 9.45 0.06 -27.38
CA PRO A 52 9.11 1.44 -27.05
C PRO A 52 7.65 1.83 -27.35
N ALA A 53 6.91 1.00 -28.10
CA ALA A 53 5.50 1.25 -28.40
C ALA A 53 4.56 0.91 -27.23
N ILE A 54 5.03 0.16 -26.23
CA ILE A 54 4.28 -0.15 -25.02
C ILE A 54 4.32 1.07 -24.08
N CYS A 55 3.18 1.43 -23.50
CA CYS A 55 3.15 2.53 -22.51
C CYS A 55 4.06 2.22 -21.30
N ARG A 56 4.58 3.26 -20.64
CA ARG A 56 5.56 3.17 -19.55
C ARG A 56 5.16 2.16 -18.45
N ASP A 57 3.87 2.11 -18.09
CA ASP A 57 3.33 1.25 -17.03
C ASP A 57 2.70 -0.05 -17.59
N GLY A 58 2.80 -0.28 -18.88
CA GLY A 58 2.30 -1.48 -19.56
C GLY A 58 3.37 -2.52 -19.81
N TYR A 59 2.93 -3.72 -20.08
CA TYR A 59 3.79 -4.81 -20.53
C TYR A 59 2.99 -5.83 -21.36
N ARG A 60 3.71 -6.66 -22.11
CA ARG A 60 3.16 -7.80 -22.87
C ARG A 60 3.95 -9.05 -22.51
N ILE A 61 3.24 -10.15 -22.34
CA ILE A 61 3.84 -11.46 -22.11
C ILE A 61 3.44 -12.38 -23.26
N GLU A 62 4.44 -12.97 -23.90
CA GLU A 62 4.27 -13.96 -24.95
C GLU A 62 4.85 -15.30 -24.48
N ASP A 63 4.08 -16.38 -24.61
CA ASP A 63 4.52 -17.74 -24.28
C ASP A 63 4.30 -18.67 -25.46
N ASP A 64 5.38 -19.20 -26.01
CA ASP A 64 5.38 -20.12 -27.15
C ASP A 64 5.62 -21.59 -26.76
N PHE A 65 5.39 -21.95 -25.50
CA PHE A 65 5.67 -23.27 -24.90
C PHE A 65 7.15 -23.63 -24.75
N LYS A 66 8.07 -22.95 -25.42
CA LYS A 66 9.52 -23.17 -25.33
C LYS A 66 10.17 -22.08 -24.47
N SER A 67 9.71 -20.86 -24.64
CA SER A 67 10.22 -19.70 -23.92
C SER A 67 9.08 -18.74 -23.58
N THR A 68 9.30 -17.94 -22.53
CA THR A 68 8.39 -16.85 -22.12
C THR A 68 9.10 -15.53 -22.37
N SER A 69 8.49 -14.62 -23.14
CA SER A 69 9.01 -13.27 -23.36
C SER A 69 8.24 -12.26 -22.53
N LEU A 70 8.97 -11.49 -21.72
CA LEU A 70 8.46 -10.35 -20.95
C LEU A 70 8.85 -9.08 -21.71
N ILE A 71 7.87 -8.35 -22.26
CA ILE A 71 8.10 -7.24 -23.20
C ILE A 71 7.56 -5.96 -22.58
N ALA A 72 8.41 -4.93 -22.46
CA ALA A 72 8.04 -3.63 -21.90
C ALA A 72 8.86 -2.51 -22.53
N SER A 73 8.48 -1.24 -22.31
CA SER A 73 9.24 -0.10 -22.83
C SER A 73 10.44 0.29 -21.98
N GLY A 74 10.48 -0.09 -20.68
CA GLY A 74 11.53 0.26 -19.73
C GLY A 74 11.49 -0.61 -18.48
N ILE A 75 12.37 -0.31 -17.52
CA ILE A 75 12.57 -1.13 -16.31
C ILE A 75 11.30 -1.31 -15.49
N ARG A 76 10.47 -0.26 -15.33
CA ARG A 76 9.20 -0.30 -14.60
C ARG A 76 8.26 -1.36 -15.15
N GLY A 77 7.99 -1.33 -16.46
CA GLY A 77 7.13 -2.30 -17.11
C GLY A 77 7.70 -3.73 -17.05
N HIS A 78 9.03 -3.89 -17.15
CA HIS A 78 9.67 -5.19 -16.93
C HIS A 78 9.48 -5.70 -15.50
N ILE A 79 9.61 -4.86 -14.48
CA ILE A 79 9.36 -5.26 -13.07
C ILE A 79 7.90 -5.69 -12.88
N PHE A 80 6.94 -5.00 -13.49
CA PHE A 80 5.52 -5.40 -13.46
C PHE A 80 5.29 -6.76 -14.14
N ALA A 81 5.93 -6.99 -15.29
CA ALA A 81 5.88 -8.29 -15.98
C ALA A 81 6.52 -9.41 -15.14
N ILE A 82 7.65 -9.13 -14.48
CA ILE A 82 8.29 -10.06 -13.52
C ILE A 82 7.33 -10.38 -12.37
N GLY A 83 6.68 -9.36 -11.81
CA GLY A 83 5.66 -9.53 -10.76
C GLY A 83 4.54 -10.47 -11.21
N MET A 84 4.01 -10.29 -12.43
CA MET A 84 2.99 -11.17 -12.99
C MET A 84 3.49 -12.61 -13.13
N LEU A 85 4.71 -12.81 -13.59
CA LEU A 85 5.31 -14.14 -13.68
C LEU A 85 5.44 -14.79 -12.30
N LEU A 86 6.03 -14.09 -11.34
CA LEU A 86 6.27 -14.61 -9.98
C LEU A 86 4.98 -14.96 -9.24
N ARG A 87 3.94 -14.15 -9.38
CA ARG A 87 2.62 -14.35 -8.77
C ARG A 87 1.87 -15.58 -9.32
N LYS A 88 2.28 -16.08 -10.48
CA LYS A 88 1.67 -17.26 -11.13
C LYS A 88 2.56 -18.49 -11.09
N LEU A 89 3.71 -18.43 -10.41
CA LEU A 89 4.54 -19.58 -10.16
C LEU A 89 4.00 -20.40 -8.99
N GLU A 90 3.92 -21.70 -9.17
CA GLU A 90 3.56 -22.67 -8.14
C GLU A 90 4.62 -23.75 -8.04
N LYS A 91 4.86 -24.26 -6.84
CA LYS A 91 5.72 -25.43 -6.64
C LYS A 91 4.98 -26.68 -7.11
N ASP A 92 5.65 -27.49 -7.93
CA ASP A 92 5.10 -28.74 -8.47
C ASP A 92 6.15 -29.86 -8.34
N GLY A 93 6.06 -30.63 -7.27
CA GLY A 93 7.06 -31.63 -6.94
C GLY A 93 8.46 -31.04 -6.76
N CYS A 94 9.40 -31.42 -7.63
CA CYS A 94 10.77 -30.90 -7.63
C CYS A 94 10.95 -29.68 -8.55
N GLY A 95 9.89 -29.24 -9.26
CA GLY A 95 9.93 -28.14 -10.22
C GLY A 95 8.96 -27.02 -9.86
N VAL A 96 8.81 -26.14 -10.82
CA VAL A 96 7.84 -25.04 -10.78
C VAL A 96 6.89 -25.13 -11.97
N ARG A 97 5.65 -24.73 -11.73
CA ARG A 97 4.61 -24.61 -12.75
C ARG A 97 4.25 -23.15 -12.93
N LEU A 98 4.19 -22.68 -14.17
CA LEU A 98 3.72 -21.35 -14.52
C LEU A 98 2.27 -21.44 -15.01
N GLY A 99 1.39 -20.59 -14.46
CA GLY A 99 0.04 -20.40 -14.95
C GLY A 99 0.03 -19.74 -16.34
N ASP A 100 -1.16 -19.62 -16.94
CA ASP A 100 -1.32 -18.87 -18.19
C ASP A 100 -1.23 -17.37 -17.86
N ILE A 101 -0.21 -16.72 -18.46
CA ILE A 101 0.09 -15.29 -18.28
C ILE A 101 0.24 -14.56 -19.61
N ALA A 102 0.03 -15.23 -20.74
CA ALA A 102 0.15 -14.58 -22.04
C ALA A 102 -0.91 -13.49 -22.22
N GLY A 103 -0.50 -12.31 -22.66
CA GLY A 103 -1.41 -11.18 -22.85
C GLY A 103 -0.72 -9.84 -22.88
N SER A 104 -1.50 -8.79 -23.13
CA SER A 104 -1.07 -7.39 -23.03
C SER A 104 -1.77 -6.74 -21.85
N TYR A 105 -0.99 -6.06 -21.03
CA TYR A 105 -1.42 -5.51 -19.75
C TYR A 105 -1.12 -4.01 -19.67
N ALA A 106 -2.10 -3.26 -19.24
CA ALA A 106 -1.96 -1.83 -18.95
C ALA A 106 -2.85 -1.48 -17.74
N PRO A 107 -2.43 -0.54 -16.89
CA PRO A 107 -3.18 -0.21 -15.69
C PRO A 107 -4.45 0.60 -16.00
N ASP A 108 -5.48 0.43 -15.14
CA ASP A 108 -6.68 1.27 -15.16
C ASP A 108 -6.38 2.68 -14.61
N LYS A 109 -5.59 2.77 -13.55
CA LYS A 109 -5.28 4.03 -12.86
C LYS A 109 -3.88 4.55 -13.20
N ARG A 110 -3.79 5.88 -13.42
CA ARG A 110 -2.52 6.57 -13.64
C ARG A 110 -1.62 6.50 -12.41
N ILE A 111 -2.17 6.75 -11.21
CA ILE A 111 -1.46 6.78 -9.94
C ILE A 111 -1.85 5.55 -9.13
N ARG A 112 -0.86 4.79 -8.69
CA ARG A 112 -1.04 3.57 -7.90
C ARG A 112 0.07 3.50 -6.87
N GLY A 113 -0.25 3.86 -5.62
CA GLY A 113 0.82 4.02 -4.63
C GLY A 113 0.40 3.82 -3.20
N HIS A 114 1.41 3.85 -2.36
CA HIS A 114 1.26 3.77 -0.91
C HIS A 114 2.17 4.77 -0.22
N GLN A 115 1.67 5.34 0.85
CA GLN A 115 2.45 6.13 1.76
C GLN A 115 3.31 5.20 2.62
N ILE A 116 4.56 5.58 2.85
CA ILE A 116 5.52 4.83 3.65
C ILE A 116 6.14 5.79 4.65
N GLY A 117 5.84 5.57 5.90
CA GLY A 117 6.29 6.40 6.98
C GLY A 117 5.13 6.92 7.82
N TYR A 118 5.46 7.44 8.97
CA TYR A 118 4.51 8.05 9.89
C TYR A 118 5.19 9.05 10.80
N ARG A 119 4.47 10.08 11.20
CA ARG A 119 5.01 11.29 11.82
C ARG A 119 4.97 11.36 13.34
N THR A 120 4.13 10.58 14.02
CA THR A 120 3.87 10.81 15.46
C THR A 120 4.08 9.60 16.35
N THR A 121 3.93 8.39 15.84
CA THR A 121 4.02 7.14 16.60
C THR A 121 5.05 6.22 15.96
N PRO A 122 5.91 5.54 16.73
CA PRO A 122 6.83 4.55 16.18
C PRO A 122 6.09 3.49 15.36
N ASN A 123 6.60 3.21 14.20
CA ASN A 123 6.06 2.21 13.29
C ASN A 123 7.18 1.40 12.64
N THR A 124 6.83 0.39 11.87
CA THR A 124 7.81 -0.53 11.27
C THR A 124 8.83 0.19 10.39
N TYR A 125 8.39 1.18 9.62
CA TYR A 125 9.27 1.91 8.68
C TYR A 125 10.39 2.67 9.37
N ASP A 126 10.19 3.14 10.60
CA ASP A 126 11.19 3.88 11.37
C ASP A 126 12.44 3.05 11.66
N ALA A 127 12.29 1.73 11.77
CA ALA A 127 13.39 0.81 12.05
C ALA A 127 14.08 0.27 10.80
N TRP A 128 13.55 0.56 9.61
CA TRP A 128 14.04 -0.03 8.36
C TRP A 128 15.38 0.55 7.92
N SER A 129 16.21 -0.32 7.39
CA SER A 129 17.38 0.04 6.60
C SER A 129 16.98 0.41 5.17
N TYR A 130 17.88 1.04 4.42
CA TYR A 130 17.67 1.32 2.99
C TYR A 130 17.44 0.05 2.17
N GLU A 131 18.01 -1.08 2.58
CA GLU A 131 17.78 -2.37 1.91
C GLU A 131 16.35 -2.89 2.15
N ASP A 132 15.77 -2.66 3.34
CA ASP A 132 14.36 -2.98 3.62
C ASP A 132 13.42 -2.15 2.75
N TYR A 133 13.70 -0.83 2.58
CA TYR A 133 12.96 0.02 1.65
C TYR A 133 13.09 -0.46 0.21
N ARG A 134 14.30 -0.78 -0.24
CA ARG A 134 14.57 -1.32 -1.57
C ARG A 134 13.78 -2.61 -1.84
N ARG A 135 13.77 -3.51 -0.88
CA ARG A 135 13.02 -4.77 -0.96
C ARG A 135 11.52 -4.50 -1.05
N TYR A 136 11.00 -3.64 -0.20
CA TYR A 136 9.56 -3.38 -0.14
C TYR A 136 9.06 -2.62 -1.37
N TYR A 137 9.85 -1.74 -1.96
CA TYR A 137 9.52 -1.10 -3.24
C TYR A 137 9.33 -2.15 -4.34
N LEU A 138 10.24 -3.10 -4.45
CA LEU A 138 10.10 -4.20 -5.41
C LEU A 138 8.86 -5.05 -5.12
N ASP A 139 8.61 -5.41 -3.86
CA ASP A 139 7.42 -6.15 -3.48
C ASP A 139 6.14 -5.46 -3.96
N MET A 140 6.04 -4.15 -3.72
CA MET A 140 4.90 -3.36 -4.17
C MET A 140 4.82 -3.28 -5.70
N MET A 141 5.94 -3.08 -6.40
CA MET A 141 5.98 -3.02 -7.85
C MET A 141 5.56 -4.35 -8.50
N PHE A 142 5.79 -5.50 -7.85
CA PHE A 142 5.28 -6.78 -8.34
C PHE A 142 3.75 -6.86 -8.38
N PHE A 143 3.05 -5.91 -7.76
CA PHE A 143 1.61 -5.71 -7.86
C PHE A 143 1.22 -4.42 -8.63
N GLY A 144 2.14 -3.86 -9.40
CA GLY A 144 1.86 -2.75 -10.30
C GLY A 144 1.86 -1.37 -9.63
N VAL A 145 2.40 -1.22 -8.42
CA VAL A 145 2.62 0.07 -7.77
C VAL A 145 3.63 0.88 -8.58
N ASN A 146 3.30 2.13 -8.89
CA ASN A 146 4.18 3.05 -9.60
C ASN A 146 4.59 4.28 -8.80
N THR A 147 4.06 4.46 -7.60
CA THR A 147 4.30 5.65 -6.77
C THR A 147 4.53 5.25 -5.32
N VAL A 148 5.59 5.77 -4.70
CA VAL A 148 5.77 5.76 -3.25
C VAL A 148 5.68 7.17 -2.72
N GLU A 149 4.98 7.32 -1.58
CA GLU A 149 4.86 8.60 -0.90
C GLU A 149 5.54 8.54 0.46
N HIS A 150 6.54 9.40 0.65
CA HIS A 150 7.28 9.47 1.89
C HIS A 150 6.67 10.51 2.83
N ILE A 151 6.65 10.15 4.12
CA ILE A 151 6.40 11.07 5.23
C ILE A 151 7.71 11.20 5.99
N PRO A 152 8.58 12.14 5.63
CA PRO A 152 9.82 12.37 6.37
C PRO A 152 9.48 12.89 7.77
N TYR A 153 10.35 12.56 8.73
CA TYR A 153 10.30 13.21 10.03
C TYR A 153 10.45 14.72 9.87
N GLU A 154 9.60 15.48 10.53
CA GLU A 154 9.74 16.93 10.62
C GLU A 154 9.72 17.39 12.06
N LYS A 155 10.78 18.14 12.44
CA LYS A 155 10.89 18.71 13.79
C LYS A 155 9.71 19.64 14.09
N GLY A 156 9.03 19.38 15.21
CA GLY A 156 7.84 20.13 15.62
C GLY A 156 6.52 19.56 15.10
N VAL A 157 6.56 18.69 14.09
CA VAL A 157 5.36 18.02 13.53
C VAL A 157 5.37 16.54 13.88
N SER A 158 6.56 15.91 13.90
CA SER A 158 6.75 14.49 14.14
C SER A 158 7.61 14.25 15.38
N ASN A 159 7.49 13.06 15.96
CA ASN A 159 8.32 12.61 17.06
C ASN A 159 9.41 11.67 16.55
N ARG A 160 10.66 12.08 16.66
CA ARG A 160 11.79 11.17 16.40
C ARG A 160 11.85 10.13 17.51
N ASN A 161 11.95 8.86 17.14
CA ASN A 161 12.15 7.76 18.08
C ASN A 161 13.55 7.13 17.89
N SER A 162 13.98 6.30 18.86
CA SER A 162 15.31 5.69 18.88
C SER A 162 15.55 4.65 17.79
N LEU A 163 14.53 4.21 17.08
CA LEU A 163 14.63 3.24 15.99
C LEU A 163 14.99 3.92 14.66
N MET A 164 14.73 5.22 14.52
CA MET A 164 15.05 5.99 13.32
C MET A 164 16.57 6.10 13.16
N GLN A 165 17.11 5.49 12.11
CA GLN A 165 18.54 5.38 11.87
C GLN A 165 19.08 6.58 11.10
N TYR A 166 18.25 7.27 10.33
CA TYR A 166 18.64 8.28 9.37
C TYR A 166 18.12 9.66 9.76
N ASP A 167 18.81 10.69 9.31
CA ASP A 167 18.31 12.05 9.29
C ASP A 167 17.17 12.18 8.27
N GLU A 168 16.17 13.01 8.56
CA GLU A 168 14.95 13.11 7.76
C GLU A 168 15.16 13.55 6.31
N GLU A 169 16.06 14.50 6.10
CA GLU A 169 16.37 14.99 4.74
C GLU A 169 17.25 13.99 3.99
N GLU A 170 18.26 13.41 4.66
CA GLU A 170 19.12 12.37 4.11
C GLU A 170 18.32 11.13 3.76
N PHE A 171 17.35 10.75 4.61
CA PHE A 171 16.41 9.67 4.33
C PHE A 171 15.66 9.91 3.02
N LEU A 172 15.05 11.09 2.84
CA LEU A 172 14.28 11.39 1.63
C LEU A 172 15.14 11.34 0.36
N VAL A 173 16.36 11.91 0.43
CA VAL A 173 17.31 11.91 -0.68
C VAL A 173 17.67 10.47 -1.10
N GLU A 174 18.02 9.62 -0.15
CA GLU A 174 18.40 8.24 -0.45
C GLU A 174 17.23 7.37 -0.86
N ALA A 175 16.06 7.52 -0.21
CA ALA A 175 14.83 6.81 -0.59
C ALA A 175 14.39 7.16 -2.01
N ALA A 176 14.51 8.44 -2.40
CA ALA A 176 14.23 8.88 -3.77
C ALA A 176 15.23 8.31 -4.78
N ARG A 177 16.53 8.23 -4.41
CA ARG A 177 17.55 7.59 -5.25
C ARG A 177 17.26 6.12 -5.50
N ILE A 178 16.84 5.38 -4.46
CA ILE A 178 16.45 3.98 -4.59
C ILE A 178 15.22 3.83 -5.48
N ALA A 179 14.22 4.68 -5.32
CA ALA A 179 13.02 4.66 -6.15
C ALA A 179 13.35 4.92 -7.64
N ASP A 180 14.25 5.85 -7.92
CA ASP A 180 14.69 6.19 -9.29
C ASP A 180 15.40 5.02 -9.99
N GLU A 181 16.11 4.16 -9.27
CA GLU A 181 16.72 2.94 -9.84
C GLU A 181 15.69 2.03 -10.52
N TYR A 182 14.45 2.05 -10.08
CA TYR A 182 13.34 1.23 -10.57
C TYR A 182 12.34 2.01 -11.44
N ASP A 183 12.62 3.30 -11.69
CA ASP A 183 11.70 4.22 -12.35
C ASP A 183 10.37 4.37 -11.57
N LEU A 184 10.42 4.31 -10.23
CA LEU A 184 9.27 4.47 -9.34
C LEU A 184 9.06 5.96 -9.06
N ASP A 185 7.84 6.47 -9.20
CA ASP A 185 7.53 7.87 -8.94
C ASP A 185 7.59 8.17 -7.44
N VAL A 186 8.18 9.30 -7.09
CA VAL A 186 8.38 9.74 -5.71
C VAL A 186 7.41 10.87 -5.39
N SER A 187 6.56 10.64 -4.41
CA SER A 187 5.73 11.66 -3.78
C SER A 187 6.23 11.95 -2.37
N VAL A 188 6.09 13.18 -1.92
CA VAL A 188 6.41 13.56 -0.54
C VAL A 188 5.24 14.30 0.09
N TRP A 189 4.81 13.81 1.25
CA TRP A 189 3.88 14.51 2.12
C TRP A 189 4.64 15.54 2.94
N HIS A 190 4.33 16.81 2.77
CA HIS A 190 4.93 17.91 3.51
C HIS A 190 3.86 18.72 4.23
N PRO A 191 3.76 18.64 5.57
CA PRO A 191 2.81 19.44 6.33
C PRO A 191 3.18 20.91 6.28
N ASN A 192 2.17 21.76 6.41
CA ASN A 192 2.37 23.17 6.66
C ASN A 192 2.75 23.37 8.13
N ASN A 193 3.70 24.26 8.38
CA ASN A 193 4.14 24.62 9.73
C ASN A 193 3.59 26.00 10.09
N ASP A 194 2.78 26.08 11.15
CA ASP A 194 2.09 27.30 11.58
C ASP A 194 3.04 28.45 11.98
N GLY A 195 4.30 28.12 12.28
CA GLY A 195 5.33 29.10 12.64
C GLY A 195 6.10 29.72 11.48
N GLU A 196 5.84 29.32 10.22
CA GLU A 196 6.56 29.80 9.04
C GLU A 196 5.72 30.74 8.19
N THR A 197 6.33 31.81 7.68
CA THR A 197 5.73 32.60 6.60
C THR A 197 5.73 31.83 5.28
N VAL A 198 4.93 32.28 4.32
CA VAL A 198 4.87 31.68 2.96
C VAL A 198 6.25 31.62 2.31
N SER A 199 7.03 32.69 2.44
CA SER A 199 8.38 32.78 1.86
C SER A 199 9.36 31.81 2.54
N GLU A 200 9.34 31.73 3.88
CA GLU A 200 10.22 30.80 4.63
C GLU A 200 9.91 29.36 4.31
N ALA A 201 8.63 28.99 4.24
CA ALA A 201 8.20 27.65 3.86
C ALA A 201 8.68 27.28 2.44
N ALA A 202 8.50 28.17 1.47
CA ALA A 202 8.94 27.96 0.10
C ALA A 202 10.46 27.81 -0.01
N GLU A 203 11.24 28.72 0.62
CA GLU A 203 12.70 28.68 0.61
C GLU A 203 13.25 27.42 1.26
N ARG A 204 12.73 27.02 2.42
CA ARG A 204 13.15 25.79 3.11
C ARG A 204 12.90 24.54 2.26
N ARG A 205 11.70 24.45 1.66
CA ARG A 205 11.36 23.33 0.77
C ARG A 205 12.22 23.33 -0.49
N GLY A 206 12.44 24.47 -1.11
CA GLY A 206 13.28 24.59 -2.30
C GLY A 206 14.68 24.05 -2.09
N LYS A 207 15.33 24.38 -0.95
CA LYS A 207 16.66 23.87 -0.59
C LYS A 207 16.68 22.33 -0.45
N LEU A 208 15.61 21.73 0.07
CA LEU A 208 15.50 20.28 0.15
C LEU A 208 15.33 19.67 -1.23
N TYR A 209 14.43 20.24 -2.06
CA TYR A 209 14.12 19.69 -3.38
C TYR A 209 15.34 19.70 -4.32
N GLU A 210 16.24 20.70 -4.21
CA GLU A 210 17.50 20.71 -4.97
C GLU A 210 18.41 19.51 -4.68
N ARG A 211 18.28 18.89 -3.52
CA ARG A 211 19.08 17.72 -3.08
C ARG A 211 18.46 16.39 -3.45
N VAL A 212 17.14 16.34 -3.60
CA VAL A 212 16.40 15.11 -3.90
C VAL A 212 16.57 14.76 -5.39
N PRO A 213 17.09 13.58 -5.74
CA PRO A 213 17.42 13.27 -7.14
C PRO A 213 16.18 13.09 -8.02
N ARG A 214 15.06 12.69 -7.42
CA ARG A 214 13.77 12.51 -8.09
C ARG A 214 12.63 12.90 -7.18
N LEU A 215 11.75 13.77 -7.66
CA LEU A 215 10.53 14.16 -6.99
C LEU A 215 9.47 14.42 -8.05
N ASP A 216 8.42 13.62 -8.02
CA ASP A 216 7.35 13.67 -9.02
C ASP A 216 6.09 14.38 -8.48
N VAL A 217 5.83 14.30 -7.16
CA VAL A 217 4.65 14.90 -6.54
C VAL A 217 4.98 15.49 -5.16
N VAL A 218 4.41 16.64 -4.86
CA VAL A 218 4.37 17.21 -3.50
C VAL A 218 2.93 17.30 -3.02
N PHE A 219 2.70 16.76 -1.83
CA PHE A 219 1.41 16.71 -1.15
C PHE A 219 1.41 17.55 0.12
N PRO A 220 0.94 18.81 0.10
CA PRO A 220 0.63 19.58 1.31
C PRO A 220 -0.74 19.19 1.85
N PRO A 221 -0.87 18.80 3.13
CA PRO A 221 -2.19 18.59 3.74
C PRO A 221 -2.90 19.92 3.99
N GLY A 222 -4.23 19.94 3.83
CA GLY A 222 -5.05 21.09 4.18
C GLY A 222 -5.15 21.31 5.68
N GLY A 223 -5.71 20.32 6.40
CA GLY A 223 -6.03 20.47 7.81
C GLY A 223 -5.56 19.33 8.72
N ASP A 224 -4.56 18.52 8.31
CA ASP A 224 -4.02 17.46 9.16
C ASP A 224 -2.52 17.21 8.90
N PRO A 225 -1.59 17.95 9.51
CA PRO A 225 -1.82 19.19 10.27
C PRO A 225 -2.00 20.41 9.36
N GLY A 226 -2.56 21.44 9.92
CA GLY A 226 -2.70 22.77 9.32
C GLY A 226 -4.01 23.43 9.75
N GLU A 227 -3.93 24.73 10.06
CA GLU A 227 -5.06 25.55 10.46
C GLU A 227 -5.03 26.89 9.69
N PHE A 228 -4.53 26.86 8.43
CA PHE A 228 -4.50 28.04 7.57
C PHE A 228 -5.86 28.23 6.89
N GLU A 229 -6.26 29.47 6.73
CA GLU A 229 -7.38 29.83 5.82
C GLU A 229 -7.08 29.35 4.40
N ALA A 230 -8.11 29.03 3.63
CA ALA A 230 -7.96 28.41 2.31
C ALA A 230 -7.13 29.29 1.34
N GLU A 231 -7.28 30.61 1.40
CA GLU A 231 -6.50 31.55 0.59
C GLU A 231 -4.99 31.43 0.90
N GLU A 232 -4.63 31.52 2.18
CA GLU A 232 -3.21 31.39 2.59
C GLU A 232 -2.65 29.99 2.27
N PHE A 233 -3.44 28.93 2.47
CA PHE A 233 -3.05 27.57 2.12
C PHE A 233 -2.72 27.43 0.63
N ILE A 234 -3.55 27.95 -0.25
CA ILE A 234 -3.30 27.91 -1.70
C ILE A 234 -2.11 28.83 -2.07
N GLU A 235 -1.94 29.98 -1.44
CA GLU A 235 -0.76 30.83 -1.64
C GLU A 235 0.54 30.10 -1.28
N ARG A 236 0.57 29.38 -0.14
CA ARG A 236 1.70 28.53 0.27
C ARG A 236 1.97 27.44 -0.75
N CYS A 237 0.95 26.72 -1.20
CA CYS A 237 1.10 25.68 -2.22
C CYS A 237 1.69 26.23 -3.52
N ARG A 238 1.25 27.42 -3.96
CA ARG A 238 1.77 28.10 -5.16
C ARG A 238 3.25 28.48 -5.00
N ALA A 239 3.60 29.07 -3.87
CA ALA A 239 4.98 29.46 -3.58
C ALA A 239 5.93 28.25 -3.54
N ILE A 240 5.50 27.16 -2.88
CA ILE A 240 6.26 25.90 -2.81
C ILE A 240 6.36 25.25 -4.21
N SER A 241 5.28 25.27 -5.01
CA SER A 241 5.28 24.73 -6.38
C SER A 241 6.28 25.47 -7.28
N ASN A 242 6.40 26.78 -7.13
CA ASN A 242 7.37 27.56 -7.88
C ASN A 242 8.83 27.16 -7.54
N GLU A 243 9.14 26.88 -6.29
CA GLU A 243 10.45 26.35 -5.90
C GLU A 243 10.64 24.91 -6.38
N LEU A 244 9.63 24.05 -6.26
CA LEU A 244 9.65 22.69 -6.75
C LEU A 244 10.02 22.61 -8.24
N LYS A 245 9.35 23.42 -9.07
CA LYS A 245 9.55 23.39 -10.53
C LYS A 245 10.89 23.97 -11.00
N ARG A 246 11.67 24.60 -10.11
CA ARG A 246 13.05 25.01 -10.44
C ARG A 246 14.00 23.82 -10.54
N SER A 247 13.88 22.85 -9.64
CA SER A 247 14.71 21.64 -9.63
C SER A 247 14.04 20.45 -10.32
N HIS A 248 12.70 20.37 -10.26
CA HIS A 248 11.89 19.30 -10.82
C HIS A 248 10.79 19.88 -11.75
N PRO A 249 11.12 20.27 -12.99
CA PRO A 249 10.19 21.00 -13.87
C PRO A 249 8.87 20.25 -14.19
N ASN A 250 8.90 18.92 -14.12
CA ASN A 250 7.76 18.06 -14.40
C ASN A 250 7.00 17.60 -13.14
N ALA A 251 7.45 17.99 -11.95
CA ALA A 251 6.80 17.62 -10.70
C ALA A 251 5.46 18.32 -10.53
N GLU A 252 4.52 17.63 -9.92
CA GLU A 252 3.14 18.07 -9.73
C GLU A 252 2.90 18.52 -8.26
N MET A 253 2.08 19.55 -8.06
CA MET A 253 1.62 20.03 -6.75
C MET A 253 0.18 19.58 -6.52
N TRP A 254 -0.02 18.76 -5.49
CA TRP A 254 -1.31 18.14 -5.16
C TRP A 254 -1.74 18.44 -3.72
N PRO A 255 -2.31 19.60 -3.42
CA PRO A 255 -2.86 19.90 -2.09
C PRO A 255 -4.06 19.01 -1.77
N SER A 256 -4.28 18.74 -0.47
CA SER A 256 -5.45 17.97 -0.05
C SER A 256 -6.63 18.86 0.35
N ALA A 257 -7.83 18.33 0.10
CA ALA A 257 -9.09 18.89 0.59
C ALA A 257 -9.44 18.35 2.00
N GLN A 258 -8.42 18.20 2.88
CA GLN A 258 -8.64 17.86 4.29
C GLN A 258 -9.10 19.09 5.05
N GLN A 259 -10.20 18.95 5.78
CA GLN A 259 -10.84 20.02 6.52
C GLN A 259 -10.07 20.36 7.80
N PRO A 260 -9.58 21.60 8.01
CA PRO A 260 -9.09 22.05 9.30
C PRO A 260 -10.17 21.97 10.38
N HIS A 261 -9.77 21.60 11.60
CA HIS A 261 -10.74 21.42 12.69
C HIS A 261 -11.39 22.73 13.16
N SER A 262 -10.65 23.83 13.12
CA SER A 262 -11.08 25.13 13.64
C SER A 262 -11.81 26.00 12.63
N ILE A 263 -11.83 25.64 11.33
CA ILE A 263 -12.38 26.49 10.24
C ILE A 263 -13.54 25.76 9.54
N PRO A 264 -14.78 25.83 10.02
CA PRO A 264 -15.90 25.03 9.50
C PRO A 264 -16.25 25.27 8.03
N ALA A 265 -16.05 26.48 7.51
CA ALA A 265 -16.39 26.86 6.12
C ALA A 265 -15.23 26.64 5.14
N TRP A 266 -14.11 26.13 5.59
CA TRP A 266 -12.87 26.05 4.83
C TRP A 266 -13.02 25.37 3.46
N GLY A 267 -13.78 24.31 3.39
CA GLY A 267 -14.03 23.61 2.13
C GLY A 267 -14.67 24.48 1.06
N GLU A 268 -15.64 25.32 1.44
CA GLU A 268 -16.30 26.27 0.53
C GLU A 268 -15.31 27.32 0.01
N ASP A 269 -14.43 27.80 0.89
CA ASP A 269 -13.42 28.78 0.53
C ASP A 269 -12.29 28.17 -0.31
N LEU A 270 -11.92 26.92 -0.05
CA LEU A 270 -11.00 26.16 -0.91
C LEU A 270 -11.53 26.06 -2.35
N ILE A 271 -12.82 25.75 -2.53
CA ILE A 271 -13.41 25.69 -3.89
C ILE A 271 -13.31 27.04 -4.58
N LYS A 272 -13.60 28.16 -3.89
CA LYS A 272 -13.48 29.52 -4.45
C LYS A 272 -12.04 29.84 -4.90
N GLU A 273 -11.04 29.42 -4.12
CA GLU A 273 -9.64 29.61 -4.50
C GLU A 273 -9.27 28.77 -5.73
N LEU A 274 -9.74 27.55 -5.82
CA LEU A 274 -9.50 26.66 -6.96
C LEU A 274 -10.27 27.09 -8.22
N GLU A 275 -11.40 27.77 -8.10
CA GLU A 275 -12.12 28.39 -9.22
C GLU A 275 -11.32 29.49 -9.92
N LYS A 276 -10.34 30.11 -9.24
CA LYS A 276 -9.38 31.03 -9.83
C LYS A 276 -8.40 30.36 -10.79
N LEU A 277 -8.38 29.01 -10.82
CA LEU A 277 -7.57 28.15 -11.68
C LEU A 277 -6.06 28.42 -11.59
N PRO A 278 -5.45 28.48 -10.40
CA PRO A 278 -4.01 28.68 -10.29
C PRO A 278 -3.22 27.61 -11.09
N ASP A 279 -2.24 28.09 -11.88
CA ASP A 279 -1.46 27.21 -12.76
C ASP A 279 -0.49 26.31 -12.02
N GLU A 280 -0.15 26.67 -10.79
CA GLU A 280 0.77 25.95 -9.93
C GLU A 280 0.17 24.69 -9.26
N ILE A 281 -1.17 24.53 -9.33
CA ILE A 281 -1.90 23.38 -8.77
C ILE A 281 -2.27 22.41 -9.88
N ASP A 282 -1.83 21.18 -9.76
CA ASP A 282 -1.95 20.14 -10.79
C ASP A 282 -3.12 19.16 -10.52
N GLY A 283 -3.51 18.97 -9.27
CA GLY A 283 -4.62 18.10 -8.87
C GLY A 283 -4.99 18.25 -7.41
N ILE A 284 -6.01 17.54 -6.96
CA ILE A 284 -6.50 17.60 -5.57
C ILE A 284 -6.53 16.20 -4.96
N ILE A 285 -6.08 16.10 -3.70
CA ILE A 285 -6.13 14.88 -2.91
C ILE A 285 -7.35 14.92 -2.00
N THR A 286 -8.05 13.79 -1.85
CA THR A 286 -9.12 13.60 -0.87
C THR A 286 -8.93 12.30 -0.10
N GLY A 287 -9.24 12.31 1.19
CA GLY A 287 -9.06 11.17 2.09
C GLY A 287 -9.70 11.42 3.46
N PRO A 288 -9.10 10.94 4.54
CA PRO A 288 -9.58 11.20 5.90
C PRO A 288 -9.75 12.70 6.20
N ASN A 289 -10.71 13.05 7.05
CA ASN A 289 -11.03 14.44 7.41
C ASN A 289 -11.39 15.32 6.21
N ARG A 290 -11.98 14.75 5.17
CA ARG A 290 -12.34 15.45 3.94
C ARG A 290 -13.39 16.54 4.15
N ALA A 291 -13.24 17.65 3.44
CA ALA A 291 -14.23 18.74 3.44
C ALA A 291 -15.54 18.34 2.74
N PHE A 292 -15.49 17.45 1.75
CA PHE A 292 -16.63 16.97 0.98
C PHE A 292 -16.54 15.47 0.70
N GLU A 293 -17.68 14.80 0.58
CA GLU A 293 -17.74 13.48 0.00
C GLU A 293 -17.21 13.49 -1.44
N ILE A 294 -16.62 12.39 -1.89
CA ILE A 294 -15.86 12.36 -3.15
C ILE A 294 -16.69 12.74 -4.40
N ASP A 295 -17.94 12.33 -4.43
CA ASP A 295 -18.86 12.66 -5.53
C ASP A 295 -19.25 14.14 -5.51
N GLU A 296 -19.41 14.72 -4.34
CA GLU A 296 -19.64 16.15 -4.15
C GLU A 296 -18.40 16.96 -4.51
N LEU A 297 -17.23 16.55 -4.03
CA LEU A 297 -15.97 17.18 -4.41
C LEU A 297 -15.81 17.21 -5.94
N ARG A 298 -16.05 16.08 -6.63
CA ARG A 298 -15.95 16.05 -8.09
C ARG A 298 -16.93 17.00 -8.79
N ARG A 299 -18.14 17.17 -8.27
CA ARG A 299 -19.14 18.09 -8.85
C ARG A 299 -18.77 19.57 -8.66
N ARG A 300 -18.08 19.88 -7.56
CA ARG A 300 -17.71 21.26 -7.22
C ARG A 300 -16.39 21.70 -7.84
N LEU A 301 -15.42 20.81 -7.93
CA LEU A 301 -14.11 21.13 -8.46
C LEU A 301 -14.17 21.45 -9.96
N PRO A 302 -13.46 22.50 -10.42
CA PRO A 302 -13.20 22.72 -11.83
C PRO A 302 -12.66 21.46 -12.52
N ALA A 303 -13.08 21.24 -13.78
CA ALA A 303 -12.68 20.04 -14.55
C ALA A 303 -11.17 19.95 -14.79
N LYS A 304 -10.44 21.05 -14.67
CA LYS A 304 -8.97 21.10 -14.72
C LYS A 304 -8.33 20.13 -13.72
N TYR A 305 -8.88 20.00 -12.51
CA TYR A 305 -8.24 19.27 -11.43
C TYR A 305 -8.68 17.81 -11.40
N PRO A 306 -7.79 16.86 -11.71
CA PRO A 306 -8.01 15.47 -11.37
C PRO A 306 -8.01 15.28 -9.85
N ILE A 307 -8.66 14.20 -9.39
CA ILE A 307 -8.70 13.83 -7.97
C ILE A 307 -7.87 12.58 -7.76
N ARG A 308 -7.01 12.58 -6.75
CA ARG A 308 -6.33 11.40 -6.20
C ARG A 308 -6.98 11.01 -4.88
N LEU A 309 -7.30 9.74 -4.71
CA LEU A 309 -7.76 9.22 -3.43
C LEU A 309 -6.59 8.97 -2.48
N TYR A 310 -6.79 9.26 -1.21
CA TYR A 310 -5.91 8.98 -0.09
C TYR A 310 -6.64 8.07 0.89
N PRO A 311 -6.82 6.77 0.54
CA PRO A 311 -7.60 5.85 1.37
C PRO A 311 -6.81 5.44 2.61
N ASP A 312 -7.46 5.48 3.77
CA ASP A 312 -6.91 4.97 5.00
C ASP A 312 -7.15 3.46 5.10
N ILE A 313 -6.12 2.68 4.86
CA ILE A 313 -6.15 1.21 4.89
C ILE A 313 -5.50 0.62 6.15
N THR A 314 -5.07 1.47 7.07
CA THR A 314 -4.30 1.10 8.28
C THR A 314 -5.17 1.08 9.53
N HIS A 315 -5.92 2.14 9.79
CA HIS A 315 -6.64 2.30 11.04
C HIS A 315 -7.87 1.39 11.14
N ASN A 316 -8.11 0.84 12.33
CA ASN A 316 -9.21 -0.10 12.54
C ASN A 316 -10.46 0.54 13.13
N VAL A 317 -10.32 1.50 14.04
CA VAL A 317 -11.41 1.99 14.87
C VAL A 317 -11.74 3.45 14.65
N ARG A 318 -10.76 4.27 14.31
CA ARG A 318 -10.89 5.73 14.20
C ARG A 318 -10.68 6.26 12.79
N CYS A 319 -10.63 5.36 11.82
CA CYS A 319 -10.42 5.74 10.44
C CYS A 319 -11.73 5.98 9.71
N GLU A 320 -11.60 6.47 8.50
CA GLU A 320 -12.70 6.67 7.56
C GLU A 320 -13.45 5.38 7.23
N TYR A 321 -12.75 4.24 7.30
CA TYR A 321 -13.28 2.91 6.98
C TYR A 321 -13.19 1.98 8.21
N PRO A 322 -13.92 2.28 9.29
CA PRO A 322 -13.85 1.50 10.51
C PRO A 322 -14.38 0.08 10.32
N VAL A 323 -14.00 -0.82 11.21
CA VAL A 323 -14.63 -2.15 11.31
C VAL A 323 -16.12 -1.98 11.63
N HIS A 324 -16.96 -2.62 10.84
CA HIS A 324 -18.40 -2.54 11.02
C HIS A 324 -18.88 -3.53 12.09
N PHE A 325 -18.95 -3.09 13.32
CA PHE A 325 -19.80 -3.70 14.33
C PHE A 325 -20.43 -2.60 15.18
N ASP A 326 -21.55 -2.94 15.81
CA ASP A 326 -22.32 -1.99 16.58
C ASP A 326 -21.47 -1.42 17.72
N ARG A 327 -21.28 -0.09 17.74
CA ARG A 327 -20.48 0.56 18.75
C ARG A 327 -21.19 0.64 20.10
N ASP A 328 -22.49 0.50 20.11
CA ASP A 328 -23.29 0.50 21.34
C ASP A 328 -23.06 -0.80 22.15
N ASP A 329 -22.60 -1.86 21.48
CA ASP A 329 -22.22 -3.14 22.10
C ASP A 329 -20.74 -3.22 22.50
N TRP A 330 -20.00 -2.13 22.44
CA TRP A 330 -18.61 -2.10 22.87
C TRP A 330 -18.43 -2.50 24.33
N HIS A 331 -17.56 -3.45 24.53
CA HIS A 331 -17.15 -3.90 25.85
C HIS A 331 -15.62 -3.89 25.96
N PHE A 332 -15.12 -4.11 27.19
CA PHE A 332 -13.70 -3.94 27.48
C PHE A 332 -12.79 -4.85 26.65
N ALA A 333 -13.19 -6.10 26.35
CA ALA A 333 -12.42 -7.01 25.52
C ALA A 333 -12.18 -6.43 24.11
N LEU A 334 -13.23 -5.94 23.44
CA LEU A 334 -13.11 -5.31 22.11
C LEU A 334 -12.30 -4.01 22.19
N ALA A 335 -12.59 -3.15 23.16
CA ALA A 335 -11.92 -1.87 23.30
C ALA A 335 -10.39 -1.99 23.53
N THR A 336 -9.94 -3.04 24.22
CA THR A 336 -8.52 -3.27 24.50
C THR A 336 -7.80 -4.14 23.48
N GLY A 337 -8.55 -4.91 22.68
CA GLY A 337 -7.98 -5.81 21.67
C GLY A 337 -7.85 -5.21 20.28
N LEU A 338 -8.53 -4.09 20.02
CA LEU A 338 -8.48 -3.34 18.77
C LEU A 338 -7.58 -2.14 18.96
N SER A 339 -6.28 -2.32 18.76
CA SER A 339 -5.37 -1.19 18.63
C SER A 339 -5.65 -0.41 17.33
N ARG A 340 -5.21 0.82 17.29
CA ARG A 340 -5.41 1.71 16.15
C ARG A 340 -4.83 1.11 14.85
N GLU A 341 -3.62 0.58 14.92
CA GLU A 341 -2.84 0.07 13.78
C GLU A 341 -2.57 -1.44 13.89
N CYS A 342 -3.48 -2.25 14.38
CA CYS A 342 -3.27 -3.69 14.40
C CYS A 342 -3.42 -4.33 13.01
N THR A 343 -2.75 -5.46 12.80
CA THR A 343 -2.94 -6.27 11.58
C THR A 343 -4.41 -6.63 11.43
N ASN A 344 -5.02 -6.19 10.34
CA ASN A 344 -6.43 -6.41 10.06
C ASN A 344 -6.68 -6.46 8.55
N PRO A 345 -6.47 -7.60 7.90
CA PRO A 345 -6.77 -7.76 6.49
C PRO A 345 -8.28 -7.64 6.26
N ARG A 346 -8.67 -6.75 5.36
CA ARG A 346 -10.08 -6.44 5.02
C ARG A 346 -10.31 -6.42 3.51
N PRO A 347 -9.95 -7.47 2.80
CA PRO A 347 -9.93 -7.47 1.34
C PRO A 347 -11.31 -7.26 0.70
N ARG A 348 -12.41 -7.80 1.29
CA ARG A 348 -13.76 -7.61 0.75
C ARG A 348 -14.25 -6.18 0.92
N GLU A 349 -13.99 -5.59 2.09
CA GLU A 349 -14.41 -4.23 2.39
C GLU A 349 -13.66 -3.22 1.53
N TYR A 350 -12.34 -3.34 1.39
CA TYR A 350 -11.57 -2.44 0.52
C TYR A 350 -11.93 -2.59 -0.95
N ARG A 351 -12.28 -3.80 -1.41
CA ARG A 351 -12.84 -3.97 -2.75
C ARG A 351 -14.16 -3.24 -2.93
N ARG A 352 -15.03 -3.25 -1.92
CA ARG A 352 -16.29 -2.50 -1.94
C ARG A 352 -16.05 -1.00 -2.05
N ILE A 353 -15.17 -0.47 -1.21
CA ILE A 353 -14.83 0.96 -1.16
C ILE A 353 -14.16 1.41 -2.45
N HIS A 354 -13.18 0.66 -2.94
CA HIS A 354 -12.52 0.94 -4.21
C HIS A 354 -13.52 1.04 -5.37
N ARG A 355 -14.45 0.10 -5.50
CA ARG A 355 -15.49 0.12 -6.54
C ARG A 355 -16.41 1.33 -6.48
N LEU A 356 -16.70 1.84 -5.29
CA LEU A 356 -17.53 3.04 -5.11
C LEU A 356 -16.79 4.32 -5.50
N THR A 357 -15.48 4.39 -5.23
CA THR A 357 -14.68 5.62 -5.37
C THR A 357 -13.94 5.71 -6.71
N ARG A 358 -13.58 4.57 -7.33
CA ARG A 358 -12.68 4.51 -8.51
C ARG A 358 -13.08 5.39 -9.68
N ARG A 359 -14.38 5.62 -9.92
CA ARG A 359 -14.89 6.40 -11.05
C ARG A 359 -14.61 7.90 -10.93
N TYR A 360 -14.29 8.39 -9.74
CA TYR A 360 -14.06 9.80 -9.47
C TYR A 360 -12.59 10.19 -9.49
N VAL A 361 -11.69 9.21 -9.50
CA VAL A 361 -10.25 9.41 -9.24
C VAL A 361 -9.38 8.89 -10.38
N VAL A 362 -8.22 9.53 -10.54
CA VAL A 362 -7.18 9.08 -11.47
C VAL A 362 -6.26 8.02 -10.86
N GLY A 363 -6.47 7.70 -9.59
CA GLY A 363 -5.75 6.70 -8.83
C GLY A 363 -5.72 7.01 -7.35
N SER A 364 -4.90 6.27 -6.63
CA SER A 364 -4.77 6.38 -5.19
C SER A 364 -3.32 6.28 -4.71
N VAL A 365 -3.07 6.91 -3.56
CA VAL A 365 -1.89 6.64 -2.72
C VAL A 365 -2.43 6.43 -1.32
N SER A 366 -2.42 5.19 -0.83
CA SER A 366 -3.06 4.86 0.44
C SER A 366 -2.26 5.33 1.64
N TYR A 367 -2.95 5.71 2.71
CA TYR A 367 -2.34 5.96 3.99
C TYR A 367 -1.87 4.67 4.64
N SER A 368 -0.64 4.66 5.17
CA SER A 368 -0.03 3.50 5.81
C SER A 368 0.89 3.89 6.96
N GLU A 369 0.77 3.20 8.09
CA GLU A 369 1.57 3.39 9.30
C GLU A 369 2.31 2.09 9.67
N GLY A 370 2.95 1.46 8.70
CA GLY A 370 3.70 0.23 8.91
C GLY A 370 3.22 -0.94 8.06
N VAL A 371 3.76 -2.12 8.32
CA VAL A 371 3.46 -3.31 7.52
C VAL A 371 2.24 -4.10 8.03
N ASN A 372 1.55 -3.61 9.04
CA ASN A 372 0.32 -4.21 9.57
C ASN A 372 -0.84 -4.19 8.55
N ASP A 373 -0.81 -3.31 7.57
CA ASP A 373 -1.77 -3.22 6.47
C ASP A 373 -1.28 -3.87 5.16
N ASP A 374 -0.25 -4.71 5.21
CA ASP A 374 0.43 -5.28 4.04
C ASP A 374 -0.55 -5.94 3.04
N VAL A 375 -1.42 -6.86 3.49
CA VAL A 375 -2.44 -7.48 2.62
C VAL A 375 -3.33 -6.42 1.96
N ASN A 376 -3.73 -5.40 2.71
CA ASN A 376 -4.62 -4.35 2.21
C ASN A 376 -3.97 -3.53 1.10
N LYS A 377 -2.65 -3.24 1.21
CA LYS A 377 -1.87 -2.57 0.16
C LYS A 377 -1.91 -3.36 -1.15
N PHE A 378 -1.59 -4.67 -1.09
CA PHE A 378 -1.52 -5.49 -2.30
C PHE A 378 -2.89 -5.70 -2.95
N VAL A 379 -3.94 -5.83 -2.14
CA VAL A 379 -5.32 -5.88 -2.64
C VAL A 379 -5.71 -4.57 -3.32
N TRP A 380 -5.37 -3.43 -2.71
CA TRP A 380 -5.67 -2.13 -3.30
C TRP A 380 -4.90 -1.89 -4.60
N SER A 381 -3.61 -2.20 -4.62
CA SER A 381 -2.74 -2.07 -5.80
C SER A 381 -3.24 -2.88 -7.00
N ASP A 382 -3.62 -4.13 -6.74
CA ASP A 382 -4.13 -5.01 -7.80
C ASP A 382 -5.43 -4.49 -8.41
N MET A 383 -6.31 -3.89 -7.58
CA MET A 383 -7.56 -3.26 -8.05
C MET A 383 -7.32 -1.96 -8.84
N ASP A 384 -6.30 -1.19 -8.51
CA ASP A 384 -5.91 0.01 -9.28
C ASP A 384 -5.26 -0.36 -10.62
N TYR A 385 -4.62 -1.53 -10.72
CA TYR A 385 -4.07 -2.04 -11.97
C TYR A 385 -5.13 -2.80 -12.79
N PHE A 386 -5.86 -3.74 -12.17
CA PHE A 386 -6.86 -4.62 -12.77
C PHE A 386 -8.24 -4.40 -12.13
N PRO A 387 -9.04 -3.45 -12.63
CA PRO A 387 -10.26 -3.02 -11.95
C PRO A 387 -11.32 -4.10 -11.77
N ASP A 388 -11.28 -5.13 -12.60
CA ASP A 388 -12.22 -6.25 -12.58
C ASP A 388 -11.58 -7.55 -12.03
N CYS A 389 -10.40 -7.43 -11.38
CA CYS A 389 -9.73 -8.59 -10.78
C CYS A 389 -10.66 -9.31 -9.78
N ASP A 390 -10.57 -10.63 -9.78
CA ASP A 390 -11.22 -11.43 -8.75
C ASP A 390 -10.40 -11.39 -7.46
N LEU A 391 -11.05 -11.04 -6.36
CA LEU A 391 -10.40 -10.87 -5.07
C LEU A 391 -9.64 -12.12 -4.61
N ARG A 392 -10.23 -13.31 -4.82
CA ARG A 392 -9.57 -14.56 -4.45
C ARG A 392 -8.33 -14.80 -5.29
N THR A 393 -8.36 -14.42 -6.57
CA THR A 393 -7.18 -14.48 -7.44
C THR A 393 -6.07 -13.56 -6.94
N THR A 394 -6.37 -12.34 -6.52
CA THR A 394 -5.38 -11.43 -5.91
C THR A 394 -4.75 -12.04 -4.66
N LEU A 395 -5.55 -12.66 -3.78
CA LEU A 395 -5.03 -13.31 -2.57
C LEU A 395 -4.25 -14.58 -2.86
N LEU A 396 -4.59 -15.33 -3.91
CA LEU A 396 -3.78 -16.44 -4.40
C LEU A 396 -2.42 -15.96 -4.91
N ASP A 397 -2.40 -14.86 -5.67
CA ASP A 397 -1.20 -14.23 -6.20
C ASP A 397 -0.30 -13.73 -5.05
N TYR A 398 -0.87 -13.08 -4.05
CA TYR A 398 -0.18 -12.68 -2.82
C TYR A 398 0.43 -13.90 -2.11
N SER A 399 -0.34 -14.98 -1.97
CA SER A 399 0.09 -16.19 -1.29
C SER A 399 1.22 -16.90 -2.07
N ARG A 400 1.13 -16.98 -3.40
CA ARG A 400 2.18 -17.58 -4.24
C ARG A 400 3.47 -16.79 -4.21
N LEU A 401 3.36 -15.45 -4.23
CA LEU A 401 4.55 -14.59 -4.21
C LEU A 401 5.28 -14.67 -2.88
N PHE A 402 4.58 -14.52 -1.76
CA PHE A 402 5.19 -14.31 -0.44
C PHE A 402 5.32 -15.57 0.40
N PHE A 403 4.62 -16.66 0.06
CA PHE A 403 4.65 -17.94 0.80
C PHE A 403 4.92 -19.11 -0.15
N PHE A 404 5.82 -18.91 -1.10
CA PHE A 404 6.08 -19.89 -2.15
C PHE A 404 6.43 -21.27 -1.56
N GLY A 405 5.72 -22.30 -2.03
CA GLY A 405 5.86 -23.67 -1.55
C GLY A 405 4.88 -24.08 -0.45
N ALA A 406 4.14 -23.13 0.13
CA ALA A 406 2.98 -23.41 0.96
C ALA A 406 1.68 -23.43 0.12
N PRO A 407 0.57 -24.03 0.64
CA PRO A 407 -0.69 -24.13 -0.11
C PRO A 407 -1.38 -22.75 -0.21
N ALA A 408 -1.22 -22.09 -1.36
CA ALA A 408 -1.72 -20.74 -1.63
C ALA A 408 -3.24 -20.61 -1.41
N ASP A 409 -4.01 -21.63 -1.79
CA ASP A 409 -5.46 -21.67 -1.57
C ASP A 409 -5.83 -21.59 -0.09
N THR A 410 -5.16 -22.38 0.75
CA THR A 410 -5.40 -22.40 2.20
C THR A 410 -5.05 -21.06 2.85
N ILE A 411 -3.97 -20.43 2.42
CA ILE A 411 -3.56 -19.11 2.95
C ILE A 411 -4.55 -18.03 2.50
N ALA A 412 -4.93 -18.01 1.21
CA ALA A 412 -5.89 -17.05 0.69
C ALA A 412 -7.25 -17.17 1.41
N ASP A 413 -7.74 -18.39 1.63
CA ASP A 413 -8.98 -18.63 2.36
C ASP A 413 -8.83 -18.25 3.85
N GLY A 414 -7.66 -18.47 4.45
CA GLY A 414 -7.32 -18.01 5.81
C GLY A 414 -7.36 -16.50 5.96
N ILE A 415 -6.83 -15.75 4.99
CA ILE A 415 -6.90 -14.27 4.97
C ILE A 415 -8.36 -13.81 4.90
N LEU A 416 -9.18 -14.45 4.05
CA LEU A 416 -10.61 -14.14 3.97
C LEU A 416 -11.36 -14.49 5.26
N ALA A 417 -10.92 -15.51 5.98
CA ALA A 417 -11.49 -15.90 7.27
C ALA A 417 -11.13 -14.90 8.38
N LEU A 418 -9.92 -14.34 8.38
CA LEU A 418 -9.54 -13.28 9.33
C LEU A 418 -10.46 -12.06 9.23
N GLU A 419 -10.83 -11.63 8.01
CA GLU A 419 -11.80 -10.56 7.83
C GLU A 419 -13.18 -10.93 8.41
N LEU A 420 -13.63 -12.17 8.25
CA LEU A 420 -14.90 -12.64 8.77
C LEU A 420 -14.94 -12.69 10.31
N ASN A 421 -13.79 -12.84 10.97
CA ASN A 421 -13.71 -12.85 12.43
C ASN A 421 -14.25 -11.55 13.06
N TRP A 422 -14.32 -10.46 12.29
CA TRP A 422 -14.69 -9.13 12.77
C TRP A 422 -16.08 -8.65 12.35
N GLN A 423 -16.90 -9.54 11.80
CA GLN A 423 -18.24 -9.18 11.29
C GLN A 423 -19.36 -9.29 12.33
N CYS A 424 -19.11 -9.90 13.49
CA CYS A 424 -20.07 -9.99 14.60
C CYS A 424 -19.34 -10.08 15.94
N ASP A 425 -20.10 -10.09 17.06
CA ASP A 425 -19.50 -10.28 18.40
C ASP A 425 -18.61 -11.53 18.40
N PRO A 426 -17.34 -11.40 18.83
CA PRO A 426 -16.41 -12.54 18.86
C PRO A 426 -16.94 -13.75 19.64
N ALA A 427 -17.77 -13.55 20.66
CA ALA A 427 -18.38 -14.67 21.42
C ALA A 427 -19.31 -15.53 20.55
N GLU A 428 -19.96 -14.91 19.57
CA GLU A 428 -20.93 -15.58 18.69
C GLU A 428 -20.30 -16.12 17.43
N ASN A 429 -19.03 -15.76 17.16
CA ASN A 429 -18.33 -16.16 15.94
C ASN A 429 -17.52 -17.46 16.11
N PRO A 430 -18.03 -18.62 15.68
CA PRO A 430 -17.33 -19.89 15.82
C PRO A 430 -16.13 -20.03 14.85
N THR A 431 -16.06 -19.22 13.79
CA THR A 431 -15.01 -19.32 12.76
C THR A 431 -13.65 -18.88 13.28
N ILE A 432 -13.60 -18.10 14.37
CA ILE A 432 -12.35 -17.65 15.00
C ILE A 432 -11.45 -18.84 15.37
N ASP A 433 -12.02 -19.89 15.95
CA ASP A 433 -11.27 -21.08 16.37
C ASP A 433 -10.69 -21.83 15.17
N SER A 434 -11.47 -22.08 14.15
CA SER A 434 -11.03 -22.78 12.93
C SER A 434 -10.03 -21.95 12.11
N THR A 435 -10.13 -20.62 12.16
CA THR A 435 -9.13 -19.73 11.54
C THR A 435 -7.77 -19.89 12.19
N LEU A 436 -7.71 -19.85 13.52
CA LEU A 436 -6.45 -20.09 14.25
C LEU A 436 -5.89 -21.49 13.98
N GLU A 437 -6.71 -22.53 14.06
CA GLU A 437 -6.29 -23.90 13.76
C GLU A 437 -5.67 -24.04 12.37
N THR A 438 -6.19 -23.32 11.38
CA THR A 438 -5.66 -23.30 10.01
C THR A 438 -4.26 -22.71 9.97
N PHE A 439 -4.01 -21.54 10.57
CA PHE A 439 -2.69 -20.92 10.60
C PHE A 439 -1.68 -21.73 11.43
N GLU A 440 -2.10 -22.29 12.56
CA GLU A 440 -1.25 -23.17 13.35
C GLU A 440 -0.86 -24.47 12.62
N ARG A 441 -1.79 -25.05 11.86
CA ARG A 441 -1.52 -26.21 11.02
C ARG A 441 -0.51 -25.86 9.92
N LEU A 442 -0.70 -24.75 9.20
CA LEU A 442 0.24 -24.26 8.19
C LEU A 442 1.64 -24.08 8.77
N ARG A 443 1.76 -23.47 9.96
CA ARG A 443 3.03 -23.29 10.66
C ARG A 443 3.74 -24.61 10.95
N ARG A 444 3.01 -25.64 11.35
CA ARG A 444 3.56 -26.98 11.64
C ARG A 444 3.96 -27.75 10.38
N GLU A 445 3.13 -27.68 9.33
CA GLU A 445 3.37 -28.43 8.09
C GLU A 445 4.44 -27.77 7.19
N TYR A 446 4.58 -26.44 7.30
CA TYR A 446 5.52 -25.63 6.51
C TYR A 446 6.43 -24.80 7.42
N PRO A 447 7.45 -25.39 8.06
CA PRO A 447 8.28 -24.72 9.08
C PRO A 447 8.98 -23.45 8.61
N PHE A 448 9.28 -23.29 7.31
CA PHE A 448 9.88 -22.07 6.76
C PHE A 448 8.99 -20.83 6.93
N LEU A 449 7.67 -20.98 7.13
CA LEU A 449 6.75 -19.90 7.42
C LEU A 449 7.04 -19.21 8.77
N ASN A 450 7.75 -19.89 9.69
CA ASN A 450 8.15 -19.28 10.97
C ASN A 450 9.19 -18.16 10.83
N GLU A 451 9.86 -18.06 9.68
CA GLU A 451 10.81 -17.01 9.37
C GLU A 451 10.20 -15.91 8.48
N ASN A 452 8.94 -16.08 8.07
CA ASN A 452 8.24 -15.15 7.20
C ASN A 452 7.39 -14.18 8.02
N TRP A 453 7.80 -12.92 8.11
CA TRP A 453 7.12 -11.90 8.91
C TRP A 453 5.67 -11.64 8.49
N ARG A 454 5.34 -11.76 7.19
CA ARG A 454 3.96 -11.62 6.69
C ARG A 454 3.06 -12.72 7.23
N PHE A 455 3.56 -13.97 7.21
CA PHE A 455 2.83 -15.10 7.78
C PHE A 455 2.65 -14.95 9.30
N LEU A 456 3.71 -14.53 9.99
CA LEU A 456 3.66 -14.32 11.44
C LEU A 456 2.67 -13.23 11.85
N GLN A 457 2.49 -12.18 11.05
CA GLN A 457 1.46 -11.17 11.28
C GLN A 457 0.04 -11.75 11.16
N LEU A 458 -0.22 -12.59 10.14
CA LEU A 458 -1.53 -13.24 9.96
C LEU A 458 -1.82 -14.22 11.12
N LEU A 459 -0.84 -15.01 11.52
CA LEU A 459 -0.94 -15.91 12.67
C LEU A 459 -1.20 -15.13 13.96
N MET A 460 -0.42 -14.07 14.22
CA MET A 460 -0.61 -13.18 15.38
C MET A 460 -2.02 -12.61 15.41
N ARG A 461 -2.57 -12.20 14.26
CA ARG A 461 -3.96 -11.73 14.18
C ARG A 461 -4.94 -12.81 14.58
N ALA A 462 -4.77 -14.05 14.09
CA ALA A 462 -5.62 -15.18 14.46
C ALA A 462 -5.55 -15.50 15.97
N GLU A 463 -4.35 -15.47 16.54
CA GLU A 463 -4.14 -15.65 17.98
C GLU A 463 -4.81 -14.55 18.82
N CYS A 464 -4.70 -13.28 18.39
CA CYS A 464 -5.37 -12.15 19.01
C CYS A 464 -6.89 -12.30 18.97
N ASP A 465 -7.46 -12.69 17.84
CA ASP A 465 -8.91 -12.90 17.69
C ASP A 465 -9.41 -13.99 18.65
N LYS A 466 -8.65 -15.09 18.78
CA LYS A 466 -8.97 -16.15 19.73
C LYS A 466 -8.90 -15.68 21.19
N LEU A 467 -7.88 -14.89 21.52
CA LEU A 467 -7.75 -14.29 22.85
C LEU A 467 -8.94 -13.37 23.17
N LEU A 468 -9.32 -12.51 22.22
CA LEU A 468 -10.47 -11.62 22.34
C LEU A 468 -11.79 -12.39 22.55
N ARG A 469 -11.99 -13.46 21.76
CA ARG A 469 -13.16 -14.33 21.92
C ARG A 469 -13.20 -14.95 23.31
N SER A 470 -12.08 -15.49 23.78
CA SER A 470 -11.98 -16.11 25.11
C SER A 470 -12.29 -15.11 26.23
N ARG A 471 -11.75 -13.90 26.13
CA ARG A 471 -12.00 -12.81 27.07
C ARG A 471 -13.45 -12.36 27.05
N ARG A 472 -14.05 -12.21 25.87
CA ARG A 472 -15.45 -11.83 25.73
C ARG A 472 -16.40 -12.87 26.36
N LEU A 473 -16.15 -14.15 26.11
CA LEU A 473 -16.92 -15.24 26.73
C LEU A 473 -16.83 -15.19 28.26
N PHE A 474 -15.65 -14.94 28.80
CA PHE A 474 -15.44 -14.78 30.24
C PHE A 474 -16.19 -13.57 30.81
N GLU A 475 -16.12 -12.41 30.17
CA GLU A 475 -16.87 -11.20 30.56
C GLU A 475 -18.39 -11.44 30.56
N LEU A 476 -18.90 -12.12 29.55
CA LEU A 476 -20.33 -12.48 29.48
C LEU A 476 -20.75 -13.41 30.61
N GLU A 477 -19.90 -14.36 31.01
CA GLU A 477 -20.19 -15.25 32.13
C GLU A 477 -20.17 -14.51 33.47
N LEU A 478 -19.24 -13.58 33.68
CA LEU A 478 -19.22 -12.69 34.83
C LEU A 478 -20.50 -11.86 34.93
N ILE A 479 -20.93 -11.25 33.82
CA ILE A 479 -22.17 -10.46 33.75
C ILE A 479 -23.39 -11.35 34.10
N ARG A 480 -23.46 -12.57 33.53
CA ARG A 480 -24.55 -13.51 33.85
C ARG A 480 -24.56 -13.91 35.32
N SER A 481 -23.39 -14.16 35.90
CA SER A 481 -23.24 -14.52 37.30
C SER A 481 -23.65 -13.37 38.22
N ALA A 482 -23.21 -12.14 37.94
CA ALA A 482 -23.59 -10.95 38.70
C ALA A 482 -25.11 -10.69 38.62
N ARG A 483 -25.71 -10.85 37.43
CA ARG A 483 -27.17 -10.72 37.27
C ARG A 483 -27.92 -11.77 38.09
N ARG A 484 -27.50 -13.04 38.07
CA ARG A 484 -28.10 -14.08 38.91
C ARG A 484 -28.04 -13.72 40.38
N ALA A 485 -26.84 -13.39 40.91
CA ALA A 485 -26.67 -13.00 42.31
C ALA A 485 -27.55 -11.80 42.70
N ALA A 486 -27.66 -10.79 41.83
CA ALA A 486 -28.54 -9.64 42.06
C ALA A 486 -30.02 -9.98 42.13
N PHE A 487 -30.46 -10.91 41.24
CA PHE A 487 -31.87 -11.36 41.25
C PHE A 487 -32.19 -12.32 42.37
N ASP A 488 -31.25 -13.17 42.79
CA ASP A 488 -31.41 -14.15 43.84
C ASP A 488 -31.19 -13.56 45.26
N GLY A 489 -30.85 -12.27 45.35
CA GLY A 489 -30.65 -11.57 46.63
C GLY A 489 -29.35 -11.93 47.35
N GLU A 490 -28.34 -12.46 46.65
CA GLU A 490 -27.04 -12.85 47.18
C GLU A 490 -26.01 -11.71 47.22
N LEU A 491 -26.43 -10.48 46.89
CA LEU A 491 -25.60 -9.28 47.10
C LEU A 491 -25.86 -8.73 48.51
N GLU A 492 -25.03 -9.13 49.48
CA GLU A 492 -24.88 -8.42 50.75
C GLU A 492 -23.95 -7.18 50.58
#